data_bd88768f488d5d70ee604fb78f81798c
#
_entry.id   bd88768f488d5d70ee604fb78f81798c
#
_cell.length_a   1.000
_cell.length_b   1.000
_cell.length_c   1.000
_cell.angle_alpha   90.00
_cell.angle_beta   90.00
_cell.angle_gamma   90.00
#
_symmetry.space_group_name_H-M   'P 1'
#
loop_
_entity.id
_entity.type
_entity.pdbx_description
1 polymer ?
#
loop_
_entity_poly.entity_id
_entity_poly.type
_entity_poly.pdbx_seq_one_letter_code
_entity_poly.pdbx_strand_id
1 'polypeptide(L)'
;SLVALRINLASPETIRSWSYGEVIKPETINYRRLRPEKDGLFCEAIFGPSRDYQCYCGKYKNPRYKGIVCDKCGVEVTRSSVRRERMGPIDLATPVAHIWYTRRIPSYLGLLLDISRRNLDRVLYFAQYIVTFVDDDARQKALRRLEDEINESELKQAGRINNQILEVKQTRDKKTAELQAQLKQIESKAEEQIAAKLEPVIQEGQSLERQLTEQSGQAAKKKILFESADVLIAEKGETILAKHLSDVQTAVKERLEEIETAIKKDLGNDREQLKLSIEQVKAEAELAMAELRNQLEDQTTESKGHSSALRDELEELRPFTFLTENRYRELKSRWGQVFRADMGAEAFYDVLRRIDLDKLAEDLWTEVRTTKSK
;
A
#
# COMPACT_ATOMS: atom_id res chain seq x y z
N SER A 1 21.65 -16.31 70.41
CA SER A 1 22.43 -15.18 69.88
C SER A 1 22.07 -14.93 68.44
N LEU A 2 21.82 -13.68 68.06
CA LEU A 2 21.52 -13.24 66.71
C LEU A 2 22.82 -13.33 65.91
N VAL A 3 22.85 -14.19 64.86
CA VAL A 3 24.06 -14.42 64.06
C VAL A 3 24.12 -13.49 62.86
N ALA A 4 22.96 -13.21 62.21
CA ALA A 4 22.86 -12.31 61.07
C ALA A 4 21.45 -11.73 60.94
N LEU A 5 21.34 -10.58 60.29
CA LEU A 5 20.09 -9.94 59.95
C LEU A 5 20.00 -9.79 58.43
N ARG A 6 18.92 -10.30 57.85
CA ARG A 6 18.66 -10.20 56.40
C ARG A 6 17.51 -9.26 56.13
N ILE A 7 17.75 -8.26 55.27
CA ILE A 7 16.74 -7.34 54.81
C ILE A 7 16.19 -7.82 53.47
N ASN A 8 14.91 -8.10 53.41
CA ASN A 8 14.19 -8.50 52.20
C ASN A 8 13.01 -7.60 51.90
N LEU A 9 12.55 -7.61 50.66
CA LEU A 9 11.26 -7.01 50.30
C LEU A 9 10.14 -7.97 50.69
N ALA A 10 9.05 -7.43 51.26
CA ALA A 10 7.84 -8.18 51.53
C ALA A 10 6.99 -8.27 50.27
N SER A 11 6.43 -9.42 49.98
CA SER A 11 5.46 -9.62 48.91
C SER A 11 4.10 -8.99 49.30
N PRO A 12 3.22 -8.65 48.30
CA PRO A 12 1.86 -8.20 48.59
C PRO A 12 1.09 -9.13 49.51
N GLU A 13 1.23 -10.44 49.34
CA GLU A 13 0.60 -11.45 50.18
C GLU A 13 1.12 -11.41 51.63
N THR A 14 2.40 -11.20 51.79
CA THR A 14 3.01 -11.03 53.11
C THR A 14 2.50 -9.80 53.80
N ILE A 15 2.42 -8.64 53.06
CA ILE A 15 1.88 -7.38 53.60
C ILE A 15 0.41 -7.58 54.02
N ARG A 16 -0.41 -8.24 53.21
CA ARG A 16 -1.80 -8.51 53.57
C ARG A 16 -1.91 -9.42 54.79
N SER A 17 -1.04 -10.40 54.96
CA SER A 17 -1.02 -11.25 56.14
C SER A 17 -0.70 -10.51 57.43
N TRP A 18 0.07 -9.42 57.37
CA TRP A 18 0.39 -8.56 58.52
C TRP A 18 -0.67 -7.54 58.82
N SER A 19 -1.63 -7.35 57.93
CA SER A 19 -2.61 -6.25 57.95
C SER A 19 -3.92 -6.68 58.58
N TYR A 20 -4.65 -5.69 59.12
CA TYR A 20 -5.89 -5.89 59.84
C TYR A 20 -7.14 -5.53 59.03
N GLY A 21 -6.97 -5.13 57.79
CA GLY A 21 -8.01 -4.78 56.86
C GLY A 21 -7.51 -3.82 55.80
N GLU A 22 -8.21 -3.76 54.66
CA GLU A 22 -7.87 -2.92 53.52
C GLU A 22 -8.42 -1.53 53.70
N VAL A 23 -7.61 -0.52 53.36
CA VAL A 23 -8.04 0.87 53.28
C VAL A 23 -8.63 1.16 51.91
N ILE A 24 -9.94 1.40 51.84
CA ILE A 24 -10.67 1.55 50.59
C ILE A 24 -10.96 3.00 50.23
N LYS A 25 -11.02 3.86 51.27
CA LYS A 25 -11.41 5.28 51.17
C LYS A 25 -10.24 6.23 51.44
N PRO A 26 -10.13 7.33 50.72
CA PRO A 26 -9.09 8.34 50.94
C PRO A 26 -9.35 9.22 52.15
N GLU A 27 -10.56 9.20 52.71
CA GLU A 27 -10.95 10.03 53.83
C GLU A 27 -10.16 9.67 55.09
N THR A 28 -9.82 10.68 55.88
CA THR A 28 -9.09 10.54 57.13
C THR A 28 -10.03 10.65 58.33
N ILE A 29 -10.46 11.84 58.64
CA ILE A 29 -11.30 12.21 59.78
C ILE A 29 -12.51 12.97 59.26
N ASN A 30 -13.69 12.70 59.87
CA ASN A 30 -14.85 13.54 59.64
C ASN A 30 -14.64 14.87 60.33
N TYR A 31 -14.60 15.97 59.58
CA TYR A 31 -14.28 17.31 60.11
C TYR A 31 -15.32 17.87 61.09
N ARG A 32 -16.57 17.38 61.02
CA ARG A 32 -17.66 17.80 61.95
C ARG A 32 -17.59 17.04 63.26
N ARG A 33 -17.32 15.75 63.20
CA ARG A 33 -17.34 14.87 64.37
C ARG A 33 -15.94 14.62 64.95
N LEU A 34 -14.90 15.05 64.25
CA LEU A 34 -13.49 14.81 64.58
C LEU A 34 -13.16 13.34 64.86
N ARG A 35 -13.84 12.45 64.14
CA ARG A 35 -13.69 11.00 64.26
C ARG A 35 -13.23 10.36 62.96
N PRO A 36 -12.41 9.33 63.04
CA PRO A 36 -11.97 8.60 61.87
C PRO A 36 -13.14 8.06 61.04
N GLU A 37 -13.06 8.24 59.69
CA GLU A 37 -14.03 7.63 58.77
C GLU A 37 -13.81 6.13 58.65
N LYS A 38 -14.91 5.39 58.52
CA LYS A 38 -14.85 3.94 58.35
C LYS A 38 -14.22 3.63 56.97
N ASP A 39 -13.35 2.61 56.96
CA ASP A 39 -12.58 2.13 55.80
C ASP A 39 -11.61 3.18 55.19
N GLY A 40 -11.39 4.30 55.92
CA GLY A 40 -10.45 5.34 55.57
C GLY A 40 -9.06 5.12 56.14
N LEU A 41 -8.18 6.12 55.91
CA LEU A 41 -6.77 6.08 56.32
C LEU A 41 -6.54 6.03 57.83
N PHE A 42 -7.54 6.39 58.66
CA PHE A 42 -7.49 6.34 60.12
C PHE A 42 -8.57 5.42 60.72
N CYS A 43 -9.16 4.53 59.93
CA CYS A 43 -10.23 3.66 60.35
C CYS A 43 -9.90 2.93 61.66
N GLU A 44 -10.77 3.01 62.67
CA GLU A 44 -10.57 2.36 63.96
C GLU A 44 -10.74 0.83 63.87
N ALA A 45 -11.55 0.36 62.94
CA ALA A 45 -11.72 -1.10 62.73
C ALA A 45 -10.44 -1.76 62.16
N ILE A 46 -9.67 -1.02 61.36
CA ILE A 46 -8.41 -1.50 60.75
C ILE A 46 -7.25 -1.28 61.74
N PHE A 47 -7.07 -0.06 62.20
CA PHE A 47 -5.88 0.36 62.98
C PHE A 47 -6.05 0.27 64.50
N GLY A 48 -7.26 0.11 64.97
CA GLY A 48 -7.55 0.07 66.40
C GLY A 48 -8.24 1.35 66.91
N PRO A 49 -8.66 1.34 68.17
CA PRO A 49 -9.46 2.38 68.77
C PRO A 49 -8.63 3.67 68.96
N SER A 50 -9.26 4.82 68.87
CA SER A 50 -8.66 6.15 69.13
C SER A 50 -8.51 6.41 70.61
N ARG A 51 -9.31 5.75 71.47
CA ARG A 51 -9.25 5.85 72.95
C ARG A 51 -9.11 4.46 73.56
N ASP A 52 -8.33 4.37 74.60
CA ASP A 52 -8.07 3.13 75.31
C ASP A 52 -9.37 2.43 75.69
N TYR A 53 -9.48 1.15 75.28
CA TYR A 53 -10.58 0.25 75.65
C TYR A 53 -11.99 0.76 75.25
N GLN A 54 -12.07 1.61 74.23
CA GLN A 54 -13.35 2.14 73.79
C GLN A 54 -13.53 1.87 72.26
N CYS A 55 -14.63 1.22 71.90
CA CYS A 55 -14.97 1.03 70.50
C CYS A 55 -15.59 2.30 69.88
N TYR A 56 -15.59 2.40 68.55
CA TYR A 56 -16.08 3.61 67.82
C TYR A 56 -17.52 3.96 68.16
N CYS A 57 -18.43 3.00 68.21
CA CYS A 57 -19.85 3.24 68.53
C CYS A 57 -20.12 3.49 70.02
N GLY A 58 -19.16 3.24 70.87
CA GLY A 58 -19.30 3.45 72.30
C GLY A 58 -20.06 2.34 73.06
N LYS A 59 -20.36 1.21 72.42
CA LYS A 59 -21.00 0.04 73.02
C LYS A 59 -20.14 -0.56 74.15
N TYR A 60 -18.83 -0.64 73.90
CA TYR A 60 -17.83 -1.12 74.85
C TYR A 60 -16.89 0.03 75.22
N LYS A 61 -16.73 0.27 76.54
CA LYS A 61 -15.96 1.41 77.08
C LYS A 61 -15.02 1.07 78.23
N ASN A 62 -14.91 -0.19 78.57
CA ASN A 62 -14.14 -0.59 79.75
C ASN A 62 -13.05 -1.63 79.43
N PRO A 63 -11.93 -1.65 80.18
CA PRO A 63 -10.85 -2.63 80.01
C PRO A 63 -11.30 -4.08 80.17
N ARG A 64 -12.40 -4.38 80.88
CA ARG A 64 -12.96 -5.73 81.03
C ARG A 64 -13.35 -6.39 79.74
N TYR A 65 -13.60 -5.61 78.69
CA TYR A 65 -13.96 -6.06 77.33
C TYR A 65 -12.73 -6.23 76.42
N LYS A 66 -11.52 -6.16 76.92
CA LYS A 66 -10.29 -6.28 76.14
C LYS A 66 -10.30 -7.50 75.27
N GLY A 67 -9.94 -7.33 73.99
CA GLY A 67 -9.87 -8.35 72.97
C GLY A 67 -11.20 -8.66 72.26
N ILE A 68 -12.32 -8.05 72.67
CA ILE A 68 -13.61 -8.24 72.03
C ILE A 68 -13.66 -7.32 70.79
N VAL A 69 -14.03 -7.90 69.64
CA VAL A 69 -14.35 -7.12 68.42
C VAL A 69 -15.82 -6.74 68.52
N CYS A 70 -16.08 -5.44 68.44
CA CYS A 70 -17.45 -4.93 68.51
C CYS A 70 -18.28 -5.40 67.30
N ASP A 71 -19.38 -6.08 67.55
CA ASP A 71 -20.33 -6.58 66.58
C ASP A 71 -20.99 -5.45 65.73
N LYS A 72 -21.12 -4.24 66.31
CA LYS A 72 -21.74 -3.11 65.64
C LYS A 72 -20.79 -2.28 64.78
N CYS A 73 -19.55 -2.02 65.23
CA CYS A 73 -18.60 -1.14 64.53
C CYS A 73 -17.32 -1.84 64.07
N GLY A 74 -17.09 -3.11 64.42
CA GLY A 74 -15.94 -3.90 64.03
C GLY A 74 -14.62 -3.49 64.70
N VAL A 75 -14.64 -2.58 65.67
CA VAL A 75 -13.44 -2.12 66.36
C VAL A 75 -13.13 -3.07 67.53
N GLU A 76 -11.86 -3.51 67.61
CA GLU A 76 -11.38 -4.31 68.73
C GLU A 76 -11.16 -3.42 69.93
N VAL A 77 -11.63 -3.86 71.11
CA VAL A 77 -11.47 -3.16 72.36
C VAL A 77 -10.07 -3.46 72.94
N THR A 78 -9.15 -2.53 72.70
CA THR A 78 -7.74 -2.62 73.11
C THR A 78 -7.16 -1.26 73.39
N ARG A 79 -5.87 -1.19 73.72
CA ARG A 79 -5.20 0.13 73.87
C ARG A 79 -5.04 0.85 72.57
N SER A 80 -5.12 2.16 72.62
CA SER A 80 -4.93 3.00 71.43
C SER A 80 -3.51 2.97 70.84
N SER A 81 -2.52 2.52 71.63
CA SER A 81 -1.13 2.32 71.20
C SER A 81 -1.00 1.34 70.03
N VAL A 82 -1.94 0.38 69.87
CA VAL A 82 -1.93 -0.57 68.73
C VAL A 82 -2.04 0.12 67.36
N ARG A 83 -2.54 1.36 67.32
CA ARG A 83 -2.61 2.19 66.09
C ARG A 83 -1.23 2.48 65.53
N ARG A 84 -0.17 2.43 66.31
CA ARG A 84 1.22 2.60 65.85
C ARG A 84 1.87 1.32 65.34
N GLU A 85 1.23 0.20 65.57
CA GLU A 85 1.77 -1.16 65.25
C GLU A 85 1.02 -1.80 64.07
N ARG A 86 -0.27 -1.54 63.95
CA ARG A 86 -1.14 -2.13 62.95
C ARG A 86 -0.94 -1.53 61.59
N MET A 87 -0.94 -2.39 60.55
CA MET A 87 -0.84 -2.02 59.15
C MET A 87 -2.19 -2.24 58.43
N GLY A 88 -2.44 -1.43 57.42
CA GLY A 88 -3.56 -1.58 56.53
C GLY A 88 -3.10 -1.36 55.08
N PRO A 89 -3.25 -2.33 54.18
CA PRO A 89 -2.80 -2.19 52.84
C PRO A 89 -3.74 -1.30 52.02
N ILE A 90 -3.21 -0.63 51.02
CA ILE A 90 -3.93 0.07 49.97
C ILE A 90 -3.60 -0.66 48.67
N ASP A 91 -4.60 -1.26 48.05
CA ASP A 91 -4.40 -1.89 46.73
C ASP A 91 -4.26 -0.79 45.66
N LEU A 92 -3.21 -0.87 44.89
CA LEU A 92 -2.93 0.07 43.80
C LEU A 92 -3.77 -0.26 42.58
N ALA A 93 -4.21 0.76 41.84
CA ALA A 93 -4.96 0.59 40.61
C ALA A 93 -4.16 -0.12 39.50
N THR A 94 -2.83 0.08 39.51
CA THR A 94 -1.90 -0.59 38.60
C THR A 94 -0.66 -1.04 39.37
N PRO A 95 0.02 -2.13 38.95
CA PRO A 95 1.30 -2.52 39.54
C PRO A 95 2.34 -1.40 39.43
N VAL A 96 3.17 -1.27 40.46
CA VAL A 96 4.28 -0.31 40.53
C VAL A 96 5.57 -1.06 40.81
N ALA A 97 6.62 -0.72 40.07
CA ALA A 97 7.93 -1.33 40.28
C ALA A 97 8.61 -0.75 41.53
N HIS A 98 9.13 -1.63 42.39
CA HIS A 98 9.88 -1.19 43.55
C HIS A 98 11.18 -0.51 43.15
N ILE A 99 11.51 0.58 43.82
CA ILE A 99 12.69 1.44 43.56
C ILE A 99 14.03 0.67 43.55
N TRP A 100 14.16 -0.41 44.32
CA TRP A 100 15.38 -1.21 44.35
C TRP A 100 15.68 -1.91 43.03
N TYR A 101 14.67 -2.23 42.21
CA TYR A 101 14.85 -2.86 40.88
C TYR A 101 15.18 -1.84 39.80
N THR A 102 14.77 -0.59 39.97
CA THR A 102 14.85 0.43 38.93
C THR A 102 15.93 1.47 39.17
N ARG A 103 16.10 1.96 40.41
CA ARG A 103 16.99 3.09 40.73
C ARG A 103 18.38 2.71 41.23
N ARG A 104 18.62 1.44 41.55
CA ARG A 104 19.94 0.96 41.90
C ARG A 104 20.88 1.06 40.70
N ILE A 105 22.17 1.29 40.92
CA ILE A 105 23.21 1.33 39.90
C ILE A 105 24.15 0.14 40.12
N PRO A 106 24.20 -0.80 39.16
CA PRO A 106 23.37 -0.96 37.97
C PRO A 106 21.93 -1.41 38.29
N SER A 107 20.95 -1.01 37.45
CA SER A 107 19.57 -1.47 37.58
C SER A 107 19.44 -2.96 37.29
N TYR A 108 18.84 -3.74 38.17
CA TYR A 108 18.65 -5.17 37.96
C TYR A 108 17.73 -5.46 36.75
N LEU A 109 16.65 -4.67 36.59
CA LEU A 109 15.77 -4.80 35.43
C LEU A 109 16.50 -4.41 34.14
N GLY A 110 17.28 -3.33 34.18
CA GLY A 110 18.05 -2.89 33.03
C GLY A 110 19.09 -3.90 32.59
N LEU A 111 19.78 -4.55 33.53
CA LEU A 111 20.74 -5.61 33.22
C LEU A 111 20.11 -6.88 32.65
N LEU A 112 19.03 -7.35 33.29
CA LEU A 112 18.39 -8.59 32.89
C LEU A 112 17.73 -8.50 31.52
N LEU A 113 17.16 -7.32 31.19
CA LEU A 113 16.43 -7.09 29.94
C LEU A 113 17.26 -6.38 28.87
N ASP A 114 18.52 -6.04 29.16
CA ASP A 114 19.39 -5.22 28.32
C ASP A 114 18.73 -3.89 27.89
N ILE A 115 18.09 -3.23 28.86
CA ILE A 115 17.39 -1.97 28.63
C ILE A 115 18.09 -0.85 29.36
N SER A 116 18.38 0.23 28.65
CA SER A 116 18.94 1.44 29.24
C SER A 116 18.00 2.05 30.29
N ARG A 117 18.56 2.63 31.33
CA ARG A 117 17.78 3.29 32.40
C ARG A 117 16.79 4.32 31.86
N ARG A 118 17.18 5.07 30.85
CA ARG A 118 16.33 6.08 30.22
C ARG A 118 15.07 5.46 29.60
N ASN A 119 15.24 4.36 28.90
CA ASN A 119 14.13 3.65 28.27
C ASN A 119 13.25 2.94 29.32
N LEU A 120 13.88 2.37 30.35
CA LEU A 120 13.16 1.80 31.49
C LEU A 120 12.24 2.82 32.16
N ASP A 121 12.76 4.02 32.47
CA ASP A 121 12.00 5.10 33.07
C ASP A 121 10.85 5.56 32.16
N ARG A 122 11.06 5.68 30.85
CA ARG A 122 10.00 6.07 29.89
C ARG A 122 8.83 5.10 29.90
N VAL A 123 9.07 3.82 29.96
CA VAL A 123 8.01 2.82 30.02
C VAL A 123 7.34 2.82 31.41
N LEU A 124 8.10 2.82 32.49
CA LEU A 124 7.58 2.80 33.84
C LEU A 124 6.71 4.02 34.17
N TYR A 125 7.04 5.18 33.63
CA TYR A 125 6.29 6.43 33.86
C TYR A 125 5.28 6.74 32.74
N PHE A 126 4.87 5.73 31.97
CA PHE A 126 3.80 5.82 30.95
C PHE A 126 4.08 6.82 29.82
N ALA A 127 5.37 6.99 29.46
CA ALA A 127 5.76 7.86 28.34
C ALA A 127 5.89 7.09 27.01
N GLN A 128 6.19 5.79 27.06
CA GLN A 128 6.33 4.94 25.88
C GLN A 128 5.79 3.54 26.14
N TYR A 129 5.33 2.89 25.08
CA TYR A 129 5.03 1.47 25.09
C TYR A 129 6.30 0.64 24.88
N ILE A 130 6.30 -0.57 25.40
CA ILE A 130 7.28 -1.60 25.08
C ILE A 130 6.56 -2.82 24.55
N VAL A 131 7.08 -3.40 23.47
CA VAL A 131 6.56 -4.66 22.93
C VAL A 131 6.96 -5.78 23.90
N THR A 132 5.95 -6.40 24.50
CA THR A 132 6.14 -7.46 25.50
C THR A 132 6.16 -8.84 24.88
N PHE A 133 5.50 -9.02 23.77
CA PHE A 133 5.38 -10.31 23.07
C PHE A 133 5.09 -10.11 21.59
N VAL A 134 5.67 -10.97 20.77
CA VAL A 134 5.38 -11.09 19.34
C VAL A 134 5.03 -12.53 19.06
N ASP A 135 3.90 -12.76 18.43
CA ASP A 135 3.46 -14.06 17.95
C ASP A 135 4.02 -14.31 16.56
N ASP A 136 5.04 -15.14 16.45
CA ASP A 136 5.71 -15.44 15.18
C ASP A 136 4.80 -16.17 14.19
N ASP A 137 3.90 -17.04 14.66
CA ASP A 137 2.95 -17.73 13.79
C ASP A 137 1.92 -16.75 13.22
N ALA A 138 1.40 -15.85 14.05
CA ALA A 138 0.49 -14.81 13.62
C ALA A 138 1.20 -13.82 12.65
N ARG A 139 2.47 -13.51 12.90
CA ARG A 139 3.31 -12.67 12.02
C ARG A 139 3.49 -13.32 10.66
N GLN A 140 3.82 -14.60 10.59
CA GLN A 140 3.96 -15.34 9.33
C GLN A 140 2.64 -15.44 8.55
N LYS A 141 1.53 -15.64 9.26
CA LYS A 141 0.20 -15.60 8.63
C LYS A 141 -0.15 -14.22 8.07
N ALA A 142 0.20 -13.15 8.80
CA ALA A 142 -0.01 -11.79 8.34
C ALA A 142 0.83 -11.46 7.09
N LEU A 143 2.10 -11.89 7.05
CA LEU A 143 2.97 -11.75 5.89
C LEU A 143 2.40 -12.47 4.66
N ARG A 144 1.95 -13.70 4.80
CA ARG A 144 1.33 -14.46 3.70
C ARG A 144 0.06 -13.79 3.19
N ARG A 145 -0.83 -13.34 4.08
CA ARG A 145 -2.03 -12.60 3.68
C ARG A 145 -1.71 -11.34 2.92
N LEU A 146 -0.71 -10.59 3.39
CA LEU A 146 -0.23 -9.39 2.70
C LEU A 146 0.26 -9.71 1.29
N GLU A 147 1.05 -10.76 1.12
CA GLU A 147 1.52 -11.23 -0.17
C GLU A 147 0.37 -11.64 -1.11
N ASP A 148 -0.60 -12.38 -0.59
CA ASP A 148 -1.78 -12.81 -1.34
C ASP A 148 -2.64 -11.63 -1.78
N GLU A 149 -2.91 -10.66 -0.90
CA GLU A 149 -3.68 -9.45 -1.20
C GLU A 149 -3.00 -8.59 -2.28
N ILE A 150 -1.68 -8.46 -2.20
CA ILE A 150 -0.89 -7.71 -3.19
C ILE A 150 -0.94 -8.41 -4.55
N ASN A 151 -0.67 -9.71 -4.59
CA ASN A 151 -0.71 -10.48 -5.81
C ASN A 151 -2.11 -10.43 -6.46
N GLU A 152 -3.17 -10.54 -5.67
CA GLU A 152 -4.54 -10.42 -6.19
C GLU A 152 -4.83 -9.02 -6.73
N SER A 153 -4.38 -7.97 -6.04
CA SER A 153 -4.53 -6.59 -6.47
C SER A 153 -3.75 -6.32 -7.77
N GLU A 154 -2.49 -6.78 -7.86
CA GLU A 154 -1.67 -6.65 -9.06
C GLU A 154 -2.30 -7.38 -10.26
N LEU A 155 -2.80 -8.60 -10.07
CA LEU A 155 -3.49 -9.36 -11.12
C LEU A 155 -4.75 -8.64 -11.61
N LYS A 156 -5.56 -8.09 -10.72
CA LYS A 156 -6.77 -7.33 -11.08
C LYS A 156 -6.43 -6.06 -11.86
N GLN A 157 -5.41 -5.32 -11.44
CA GLN A 157 -4.96 -4.12 -12.13
C GLN A 157 -4.37 -4.43 -13.50
N ALA A 158 -3.50 -5.44 -13.58
CA ALA A 158 -2.94 -5.90 -14.84
C ALA A 158 -4.04 -6.36 -15.81
N GLY A 159 -5.04 -7.09 -15.31
CA GLY A 159 -6.19 -7.52 -16.10
C GLY A 159 -7.00 -6.35 -16.66
N ARG A 160 -7.26 -5.31 -15.87
CA ARG A 160 -7.96 -4.10 -16.32
C ARG A 160 -7.20 -3.35 -17.41
N ILE A 161 -5.91 -3.11 -17.19
CA ILE A 161 -5.08 -2.38 -18.16
C ILE A 161 -4.89 -3.20 -19.44
N ASN A 162 -4.70 -4.50 -19.35
CA ASN A 162 -4.60 -5.36 -20.52
C ASN A 162 -5.90 -5.38 -21.36
N ASN A 163 -7.06 -5.35 -20.71
CA ASN A 163 -8.34 -5.21 -21.39
C ASN A 163 -8.45 -3.86 -22.12
N GLN A 164 -8.02 -2.75 -21.49
CA GLN A 164 -7.98 -1.44 -22.13
C GLN A 164 -7.03 -1.42 -23.34
N ILE A 165 -5.86 -2.03 -23.22
CA ILE A 165 -4.91 -2.18 -24.33
C ILE A 165 -5.55 -2.99 -25.48
N LEU A 166 -6.29 -4.06 -25.15
CA LEU A 166 -7.00 -4.86 -26.14
C LEU A 166 -8.08 -4.05 -26.88
N GLU A 167 -8.85 -3.24 -26.15
CA GLU A 167 -9.87 -2.35 -26.73
C GLU A 167 -9.25 -1.31 -27.66
N VAL A 168 -8.16 -0.67 -27.26
CA VAL A 168 -7.41 0.27 -28.11
C VAL A 168 -6.92 -0.43 -29.38
N LYS A 169 -6.39 -1.63 -29.24
CA LYS A 169 -5.92 -2.44 -30.38
C LYS A 169 -7.05 -2.80 -31.32
N GLN A 170 -8.19 -3.26 -30.82
CA GLN A 170 -9.37 -3.58 -31.63
C GLN A 170 -9.90 -2.34 -32.35
N THR A 171 -9.96 -1.21 -31.67
CA THR A 171 -10.40 0.06 -32.27
C THR A 171 -9.45 0.50 -33.38
N ARG A 172 -8.14 0.41 -33.16
CA ARG A 172 -7.12 0.66 -34.18
C ARG A 172 -7.33 -0.22 -35.40
N ASP A 173 -7.44 -1.54 -35.17
CA ASP A 173 -7.54 -2.51 -36.24
C ASP A 173 -8.83 -2.30 -37.07
N LYS A 174 -9.95 -1.98 -36.40
CA LYS A 174 -11.21 -1.66 -37.05
C LYS A 174 -11.11 -0.39 -37.92
N LYS A 175 -10.62 0.71 -37.35
CA LYS A 175 -10.44 1.98 -38.08
C LYS A 175 -9.46 1.83 -39.24
N THR A 176 -8.37 1.09 -39.03
CA THR A 176 -7.36 0.83 -40.06
C THR A 176 -7.97 0.00 -41.22
N ALA A 177 -8.77 -1.02 -40.90
CA ALA A 177 -9.46 -1.82 -41.91
C ALA A 177 -10.47 -0.98 -42.73
N GLU A 178 -11.24 -0.11 -42.06
CA GLU A 178 -12.17 0.81 -42.72
C GLU A 178 -11.44 1.78 -43.70
N LEU A 179 -10.34 2.38 -43.26
CA LEU A 179 -9.53 3.28 -44.09
C LEU A 179 -8.84 2.53 -45.23
N GLN A 180 -8.37 1.32 -45.02
CA GLN A 180 -7.80 0.46 -46.04
C GLN A 180 -8.86 0.05 -47.11
N ALA A 181 -10.10 -0.21 -46.70
CA ALA A 181 -11.20 -0.49 -47.59
C ALA A 181 -11.53 0.75 -48.46
N GLN A 182 -11.53 1.95 -47.88
CA GLN A 182 -11.71 3.18 -48.60
C GLN A 182 -10.56 3.43 -49.61
N LEU A 183 -9.33 3.20 -49.20
CA LEU A 183 -8.16 3.27 -50.08
C LEU A 183 -8.29 2.36 -51.30
N LYS A 184 -8.65 1.10 -51.06
CA LYS A 184 -8.87 0.12 -52.13
C LYS A 184 -10.03 0.53 -53.06
N GLN A 185 -11.09 1.14 -52.50
CA GLN A 185 -12.21 1.63 -53.30
C GLN A 185 -11.79 2.76 -54.20
N ILE A 186 -10.96 3.71 -53.69
CA ILE A 186 -10.41 4.80 -54.54
C ILE A 186 -9.50 4.26 -55.62
N GLU A 187 -8.64 3.29 -55.30
CA GLU A 187 -7.77 2.64 -56.30
C GLU A 187 -8.58 1.92 -57.40
N SER A 188 -9.62 1.18 -57.05
CA SER A 188 -10.52 0.53 -58.00
C SER A 188 -11.27 1.56 -58.89
N LYS A 189 -11.80 2.64 -58.30
CA LYS A 189 -12.43 3.73 -59.07
C LYS A 189 -11.46 4.45 -60.00
N ALA A 190 -10.20 4.59 -59.57
CA ALA A 190 -9.15 5.13 -60.42
C ALA A 190 -8.90 4.28 -61.67
N GLU A 191 -8.78 2.98 -61.47
CA GLU A 191 -8.57 2.00 -62.56
C GLU A 191 -9.76 1.99 -63.54
N GLU A 192 -11.01 2.01 -63.00
CA GLU A 192 -12.21 2.09 -63.81
C GLU A 192 -12.27 3.40 -64.63
N GLN A 193 -11.94 4.56 -64.04
CA GLN A 193 -11.93 5.85 -64.71
C GLN A 193 -10.83 5.90 -65.78
N ILE A 194 -9.66 5.37 -65.50
CA ILE A 194 -8.56 5.24 -66.46
C ILE A 194 -9.03 4.41 -67.64
N ALA A 195 -9.54 3.22 -67.39
CA ALA A 195 -10.03 2.35 -68.45
C ALA A 195 -11.13 3.00 -69.32
N ALA A 196 -12.12 3.62 -68.68
CA ALA A 196 -13.22 4.32 -69.37
C ALA A 196 -12.77 5.48 -70.24
N LYS A 197 -11.72 6.23 -69.87
CA LYS A 197 -11.18 7.36 -70.67
C LYS A 197 -10.15 6.89 -71.69
N LEU A 198 -9.44 5.82 -71.45
CA LEU A 198 -8.47 5.30 -72.44
C LEU A 198 -9.13 4.54 -73.58
N GLU A 199 -10.24 3.83 -73.34
CA GLU A 199 -10.95 3.06 -74.34
C GLU A 199 -11.30 3.83 -75.61
N PRO A 200 -11.95 5.05 -75.54
CA PRO A 200 -12.26 5.88 -76.71
C PRO A 200 -11.03 6.31 -77.49
N VAL A 201 -9.93 6.64 -76.78
CA VAL A 201 -8.68 7.07 -77.39
C VAL A 201 -8.01 5.94 -78.17
N ILE A 202 -8.02 4.75 -77.58
CA ILE A 202 -7.50 3.54 -78.21
C ILE A 202 -8.30 3.18 -79.47
N GLN A 203 -9.63 3.20 -79.38
CA GLN A 203 -10.52 2.95 -80.53
C GLN A 203 -10.32 3.95 -81.65
N GLU A 204 -10.20 5.23 -81.35
CA GLU A 204 -9.89 6.26 -82.32
C GLU A 204 -8.52 6.02 -82.98
N GLY A 205 -7.50 5.77 -82.18
CA GLY A 205 -6.16 5.44 -82.68
C GLY A 205 -6.15 4.27 -83.64
N GLN A 206 -6.82 3.16 -83.27
CA GLN A 206 -6.95 1.99 -84.10
C GLN A 206 -7.71 2.27 -85.41
N SER A 207 -8.75 3.07 -85.34
CA SER A 207 -9.52 3.49 -86.55
C SER A 207 -8.68 4.32 -87.51
N LEU A 208 -7.88 5.23 -86.94
CA LEU A 208 -6.96 6.09 -87.75
C LEU A 208 -5.81 5.21 -88.33
N GLU A 209 -5.26 4.31 -87.59
CA GLU A 209 -4.23 3.38 -88.10
C GLU A 209 -4.74 2.50 -89.25
N ARG A 210 -5.98 1.98 -89.16
CA ARG A 210 -6.61 1.23 -90.21
C ARG A 210 -6.82 2.14 -91.50
N GLN A 211 -7.35 3.34 -91.29
CA GLN A 211 -7.56 4.30 -92.35
C GLN A 211 -6.25 4.63 -93.08
N LEU A 212 -5.17 4.91 -92.33
CA LEU A 212 -3.86 5.25 -92.88
C LEU A 212 -3.23 4.03 -93.59
N THR A 213 -3.43 2.81 -93.06
CA THR A 213 -2.94 1.62 -93.71
C THR A 213 -3.64 1.33 -95.03
N GLU A 214 -4.96 1.48 -95.09
CA GLU A 214 -5.77 1.34 -96.31
C GLU A 214 -5.44 2.38 -97.43
N GLN A 215 -5.06 3.64 -97.02
CA GLN A 215 -4.73 4.71 -97.91
C GLN A 215 -3.21 4.89 -98.13
N SER A 216 -2.40 3.93 -97.70
CA SER A 216 -0.95 4.00 -97.81
C SER A 216 -0.49 4.13 -99.27
N GLY A 217 0.38 5.13 -99.55
CA GLY A 217 0.86 5.49 -100.86
C GLY A 217 -0.10 6.31 -101.70
N GLN A 218 -1.28 6.67 -101.18
CA GLN A 218 -2.27 7.53 -101.87
C GLN A 218 -2.33 8.92 -101.22
N ALA A 219 -2.83 9.90 -101.99
CA ALA A 219 -3.06 11.23 -101.44
C ALA A 219 -4.28 11.26 -100.54
N ALA A 220 -4.18 11.90 -99.33
CA ALA A 220 -5.26 12.00 -98.40
C ALA A 220 -6.47 12.74 -98.96
N LYS A 221 -7.63 12.08 -98.98
CA LYS A 221 -8.89 12.65 -99.52
C LYS A 221 -9.46 13.79 -98.65
N LYS A 222 -9.15 13.73 -97.31
CA LYS A 222 -9.58 14.72 -96.33
C LYS A 222 -8.44 14.93 -95.29
N LYS A 223 -8.52 16.06 -94.54
CA LYS A 223 -7.67 16.30 -93.39
C LYS A 223 -7.84 15.16 -92.34
N ILE A 224 -6.75 14.57 -91.96
CA ILE A 224 -6.75 13.52 -90.95
C ILE A 224 -6.27 14.08 -89.65
N LEU A 225 -7.17 14.18 -88.66
CA LEU A 225 -6.92 14.72 -87.33
C LEU A 225 -7.13 13.63 -86.30
N PHE A 226 -6.28 13.57 -85.29
CA PHE A 226 -6.49 12.77 -84.05
C PHE A 226 -7.25 13.68 -83.08
N GLU A 227 -8.59 13.52 -83.07
CA GLU A 227 -9.49 14.44 -82.32
C GLU A 227 -9.25 14.42 -80.84
N SER A 228 -8.96 13.31 -80.25
CA SER A 228 -8.72 13.16 -78.81
C SER A 228 -7.54 13.96 -78.27
N ALA A 229 -6.56 14.36 -79.11
CA ALA A 229 -5.43 15.23 -78.77
C ALA A 229 -5.30 16.47 -79.62
N ASP A 230 -6.23 16.68 -80.52
CA ASP A 230 -6.21 17.83 -81.54
C ASP A 230 -4.89 17.85 -82.33
N VAL A 231 -4.36 16.70 -82.67
CA VAL A 231 -3.10 16.56 -83.43
C VAL A 231 -3.40 16.30 -84.91
N LEU A 232 -2.87 17.19 -85.78
CA LEU A 232 -2.94 17.02 -87.22
C LEU A 232 -1.96 15.90 -87.64
N ILE A 233 -2.47 14.84 -88.27
CA ILE A 233 -1.68 13.69 -88.77
C ILE A 233 -1.34 13.92 -90.28
N ALA A 234 -2.29 14.29 -91.12
CA ALA A 234 -2.05 14.56 -92.55
C ALA A 234 -2.99 15.64 -93.11
N GLU A 235 -2.47 16.52 -93.98
CA GLU A 235 -3.27 17.52 -94.65
C GLU A 235 -3.97 16.93 -95.92
N LYS A 236 -5.02 17.57 -96.36
CA LYS A 236 -5.73 17.18 -97.60
C LYS A 236 -4.80 17.27 -98.76
N GLY A 237 -4.62 16.16 -99.52
CA GLY A 237 -3.75 16.09 -100.66
C GLY A 237 -2.31 15.59 -100.35
N GLU A 238 -1.93 15.45 -99.13
CA GLU A 238 -0.63 14.93 -98.73
C GLU A 238 -0.57 13.43 -98.94
N THR A 239 0.58 12.87 -99.46
CA THR A 239 0.78 11.48 -99.68
C THR A 239 1.02 10.75 -98.30
N ILE A 240 0.20 9.75 -98.04
CA ILE A 240 0.28 9.00 -96.82
C ILE A 240 1.49 8.04 -96.86
N LEU A 241 2.42 8.29 -95.92
CA LEU A 241 3.67 7.54 -95.73
C LEU A 241 3.68 6.82 -94.38
N ALA A 242 4.61 5.85 -94.17
CA ALA A 242 4.82 5.16 -92.92
C ALA A 242 5.06 6.11 -91.69
N LYS A 243 5.57 7.30 -91.95
CA LYS A 243 5.74 8.37 -90.96
C LYS A 243 4.41 8.75 -90.31
N HIS A 244 3.32 8.92 -91.05
CA HIS A 244 2.01 9.30 -90.48
C HIS A 244 1.44 8.18 -89.58
N LEU A 245 1.71 6.94 -89.85
CA LEU A 245 1.37 5.82 -88.92
C LEU A 245 2.12 5.91 -87.63
N SER A 246 3.42 6.24 -87.71
CA SER A 246 4.26 6.45 -86.52
C SER A 246 3.82 7.67 -85.72
N ASP A 247 3.38 8.76 -86.42
CA ASP A 247 2.88 9.96 -85.77
C ASP A 247 1.58 9.69 -84.98
N VAL A 248 0.65 8.90 -85.57
CA VAL A 248 -0.57 8.43 -84.82
C VAL A 248 -0.22 7.63 -83.59
N GLN A 249 0.66 6.69 -83.76
CA GLN A 249 1.09 5.81 -82.62
C GLN A 249 1.72 6.64 -81.50
N THR A 250 2.54 7.63 -81.86
CA THR A 250 3.16 8.53 -80.89
C THR A 250 2.11 9.40 -80.20
N ALA A 251 1.21 10.03 -81.01
CA ALA A 251 0.15 10.88 -80.47
C ALA A 251 -0.84 10.14 -79.56
N VAL A 252 -1.20 8.91 -79.94
CA VAL A 252 -2.02 8.03 -79.09
C VAL A 252 -1.32 7.71 -77.77
N LYS A 253 -0.05 7.32 -77.86
CA LYS A 253 0.75 6.99 -76.66
C LYS A 253 0.88 8.19 -75.71
N GLU A 254 1.23 9.35 -76.24
CA GLU A 254 1.33 10.56 -75.44
C GLU A 254 -0.01 10.94 -74.78
N ARG A 255 -1.11 10.83 -75.48
CA ARG A 255 -2.43 11.11 -74.95
C ARG A 255 -2.88 10.12 -73.88
N LEU A 256 -2.57 8.86 -74.06
CA LEU A 256 -2.83 7.83 -73.04
C LEU A 256 -2.03 8.11 -71.75
N GLU A 257 -0.75 8.47 -71.89
CA GLU A 257 0.11 8.83 -70.76
C GLU A 257 -0.38 10.09 -70.05
N GLU A 258 -0.82 11.12 -70.78
CA GLU A 258 -1.41 12.35 -70.21
C GLU A 258 -2.67 12.08 -69.42
N ILE A 259 -3.62 11.30 -69.95
CA ILE A 259 -4.86 10.95 -69.26
C ILE A 259 -4.57 10.14 -68.02
N GLU A 260 -3.69 9.15 -68.10
CA GLU A 260 -3.31 8.34 -66.98
C GLU A 260 -2.64 9.17 -65.86
N THR A 261 -1.72 10.08 -66.24
CA THR A 261 -1.03 10.96 -65.30
C THR A 261 -1.98 11.94 -64.63
N ALA A 262 -2.92 12.53 -65.37
CA ALA A 262 -3.92 13.46 -64.86
C ALA A 262 -4.82 12.78 -63.82
N ILE A 263 -5.35 11.61 -64.10
CA ILE A 263 -6.20 10.85 -63.15
C ILE A 263 -5.41 10.41 -61.93
N LYS A 264 -4.19 9.90 -62.09
CA LYS A 264 -3.32 9.53 -60.99
C LYS A 264 -2.97 10.72 -60.11
N LYS A 265 -2.84 11.95 -60.69
CA LYS A 265 -2.59 13.20 -59.94
C LYS A 265 -3.80 13.64 -59.16
N ASP A 266 -4.99 13.62 -59.75
CA ASP A 266 -6.24 14.03 -59.08
C ASP A 266 -6.59 13.14 -57.89
N LEU A 267 -6.42 11.86 -58.00
CA LEU A 267 -6.69 10.89 -56.96
C LEU A 267 -5.51 10.67 -56.03
N GLY A 268 -4.33 11.13 -56.41
CA GLY A 268 -3.10 10.99 -55.64
C GLY A 268 -3.17 11.68 -54.28
N ASN A 269 -3.77 12.84 -54.19
CA ASN A 269 -3.95 13.62 -52.96
C ASN A 269 -4.85 12.86 -51.94
N ASP A 270 -5.98 12.35 -52.43
CA ASP A 270 -6.90 11.59 -51.56
C ASP A 270 -6.26 10.28 -51.02
N ARG A 271 -5.50 9.63 -51.91
CA ARG A 271 -4.76 8.40 -51.55
C ARG A 271 -3.67 8.71 -50.50
N GLU A 272 -2.93 9.79 -50.66
CA GLU A 272 -1.90 10.17 -49.65
C GLU A 272 -2.52 10.59 -48.34
N GLN A 273 -3.62 11.33 -48.34
CA GLN A 273 -4.35 11.68 -47.13
C GLN A 273 -4.84 10.47 -46.38
N LEU A 274 -5.40 9.47 -47.08
CA LEU A 274 -5.83 8.22 -46.44
C LEU A 274 -4.66 7.43 -45.86
N LYS A 275 -3.53 7.37 -46.55
CA LYS A 275 -2.31 6.73 -46.02
C LYS A 275 -1.81 7.43 -44.76
N LEU A 276 -1.78 8.79 -44.76
CA LEU A 276 -1.42 9.57 -43.58
C LEU A 276 -2.40 9.32 -42.44
N SER A 277 -3.69 9.26 -42.71
CA SER A 277 -4.72 8.95 -41.70
C SER A 277 -4.53 7.55 -41.10
N ILE A 278 -4.16 6.56 -41.89
CA ILE A 278 -3.84 5.21 -41.40
C ILE A 278 -2.63 5.23 -40.45
N GLU A 279 -1.58 5.95 -40.85
CA GLU A 279 -0.37 6.06 -40.02
C GLU A 279 -0.66 6.86 -38.73
N GLN A 280 -1.49 7.89 -38.77
CA GLN A 280 -1.93 8.64 -37.59
C GLN A 280 -2.71 7.75 -36.63
N VAL A 281 -3.68 6.98 -37.13
CA VAL A 281 -4.47 6.06 -36.28
C VAL A 281 -3.56 5.01 -35.61
N LYS A 282 -2.57 4.49 -36.33
CA LYS A 282 -1.59 3.57 -35.76
C LYS A 282 -0.72 4.24 -34.70
N ALA A 283 -0.22 5.44 -34.99
CA ALA A 283 0.64 6.18 -34.07
C ALA A 283 -0.10 6.58 -32.79
N GLU A 284 -1.34 7.08 -32.89
CA GLU A 284 -2.18 7.40 -31.75
C GLU A 284 -2.46 6.16 -30.87
N ALA A 285 -2.76 5.03 -31.51
CA ALA A 285 -2.99 3.78 -30.77
C ALA A 285 -1.72 3.28 -30.07
N GLU A 286 -0.56 3.38 -30.71
CA GLU A 286 0.72 2.99 -30.07
C GLU A 286 1.06 3.91 -28.89
N LEU A 287 0.82 5.20 -29.00
CA LEU A 287 0.99 6.14 -27.89
C LEU A 287 0.06 5.81 -26.72
N ALA A 288 -1.22 5.58 -27.01
CA ALA A 288 -2.19 5.20 -25.98
C ALA A 288 -1.82 3.87 -25.28
N MET A 289 -1.38 2.88 -26.06
CA MET A 289 -0.93 1.60 -25.49
C MET A 289 0.36 1.73 -24.67
N ALA A 290 1.29 2.59 -25.10
CA ALA A 290 2.51 2.87 -24.35
C ALA A 290 2.22 3.58 -23.02
N GLU A 291 1.29 4.55 -23.03
CA GLU A 291 0.86 5.23 -21.80
C GLU A 291 0.19 4.25 -20.81
N LEU A 292 -0.67 3.37 -21.30
CA LEU A 292 -1.28 2.33 -20.47
C LEU A 292 -0.24 1.34 -19.88
N ARG A 293 0.80 0.99 -20.64
CA ARG A 293 1.90 0.16 -20.14
C ARG A 293 2.70 0.89 -19.06
N ASN A 294 2.99 2.17 -19.26
CA ASN A 294 3.68 2.98 -18.25
C ASN A 294 2.84 3.12 -16.98
N GLN A 295 1.53 3.33 -17.09
CA GLN A 295 0.63 3.34 -15.93
C GLN A 295 0.65 2.01 -15.16
N LEU A 296 0.70 0.87 -15.86
CA LEU A 296 0.81 -0.44 -15.22
C LEU A 296 2.13 -0.58 -14.47
N GLU A 297 3.24 -0.15 -15.06
CA GLU A 297 4.57 -0.21 -14.47
C GLU A 297 4.66 0.68 -13.23
N ASP A 298 4.15 1.92 -13.31
CA ASP A 298 4.11 2.86 -12.17
C ASP A 298 3.27 2.29 -11.01
N GLN A 299 2.07 1.78 -11.29
CA GLN A 299 1.21 1.18 -10.27
C GLN A 299 1.84 -0.07 -9.64
N THR A 300 2.50 -0.89 -10.44
CA THR A 300 3.22 -2.08 -9.93
C THR A 300 4.38 -1.69 -9.03
N THR A 301 5.10 -0.64 -9.40
CA THR A 301 6.23 -0.12 -8.61
C THR A 301 5.75 0.48 -7.29
N GLU A 302 4.67 1.26 -7.31
CA GLU A 302 4.06 1.84 -6.12
C GLU A 302 3.51 0.76 -5.17
N SER A 303 2.82 -0.25 -5.71
CA SER A 303 2.31 -1.40 -4.95
C SER A 303 3.44 -2.17 -4.28
N LYS A 304 4.54 -2.44 -4.99
CA LYS A 304 5.73 -3.10 -4.44
C LYS A 304 6.39 -2.27 -3.34
N GLY A 305 6.48 -0.95 -3.52
CA GLY A 305 7.01 -0.05 -2.50
C GLY A 305 6.19 -0.05 -1.22
N HIS A 306 4.87 0.01 -1.34
CA HIS A 306 3.96 -0.06 -0.20
C HIS A 306 4.05 -1.42 0.52
N SER A 307 4.11 -2.51 -0.23
CA SER A 307 4.22 -3.86 0.33
C SER A 307 5.55 -4.08 1.06
N SER A 308 6.64 -3.57 0.51
CA SER A 308 7.95 -3.62 1.17
C SER A 308 7.92 -2.88 2.50
N ALA A 309 7.34 -1.68 2.53
CA ALA A 309 7.22 -0.90 3.77
C ALA A 309 6.39 -1.63 4.85
N LEU A 310 5.28 -2.28 4.47
CA LEU A 310 4.47 -3.06 5.42
C LEU A 310 5.19 -4.33 5.89
N ARG A 311 5.97 -4.97 5.03
CA ARG A 311 6.80 -6.12 5.40
C ARG A 311 7.89 -5.71 6.38
N ASP A 312 8.60 -4.63 6.09
CA ASP A 312 9.64 -4.07 6.96
C ASP A 312 9.04 -3.70 8.32
N GLU A 313 7.85 -3.11 8.34
CA GLU A 313 7.11 -2.78 9.56
C GLU A 313 6.82 -4.01 10.43
N LEU A 314 6.43 -5.14 9.82
CA LEU A 314 6.21 -6.41 10.53
C LEU A 314 7.52 -7.06 11.01
N GLU A 315 8.62 -6.90 10.26
CA GLU A 315 9.93 -7.42 10.63
C GLU A 315 10.60 -6.63 11.75
N GLU A 316 10.32 -5.32 11.83
CA GLU A 316 10.78 -4.45 12.91
C GLU A 316 10.10 -4.74 14.26
N LEU A 317 8.91 -5.36 14.24
CA LEU A 317 8.21 -5.77 15.45
C LEU A 317 8.98 -6.90 16.16
N ARG A 318 9.77 -6.53 17.16
CA ARG A 318 10.54 -7.44 18.01
C ARG A 318 10.21 -7.18 19.48
N PRO A 319 10.32 -8.20 20.35
CA PRO A 319 10.25 -7.99 21.79
C PRO A 319 11.25 -6.89 22.22
N PHE A 320 10.86 -6.08 23.19
CA PHE A 320 11.61 -4.93 23.71
C PHE A 320 11.77 -3.74 22.76
N THR A 321 11.03 -3.69 21.66
CA THR A 321 10.93 -2.48 20.85
C THR A 321 10.09 -1.43 21.56
N PHE A 322 10.58 -0.18 21.59
CA PHE A 322 9.89 0.95 22.21
C PHE A 322 9.04 1.69 21.18
N LEU A 323 7.78 1.94 21.51
CA LEU A 323 6.82 2.58 20.63
C LEU A 323 6.27 3.86 21.29
N THR A 324 6.16 4.92 20.50
CA THR A 324 5.37 6.09 20.88
C THR A 324 3.88 5.75 20.84
N GLU A 325 3.03 6.52 21.50
CA GLU A 325 1.59 6.27 21.52
C GLU A 325 0.97 6.27 20.11
N ASN A 326 1.37 7.20 19.24
CA ASN A 326 0.89 7.26 17.86
C ASN A 326 1.32 6.00 17.08
N ARG A 327 2.59 5.62 17.18
CA ARG A 327 3.10 4.42 16.50
C ARG A 327 2.45 3.15 17.02
N TYR A 328 2.21 3.06 18.32
CA TYR A 328 1.46 1.93 18.89
C TYR A 328 0.05 1.83 18.33
N ARG A 329 -0.68 2.95 18.23
CA ARG A 329 -2.04 2.96 17.66
C ARG A 329 -2.05 2.52 16.21
N GLU A 330 -1.12 3.01 15.39
CA GLU A 330 -0.98 2.61 13.98
C GLU A 330 -0.71 1.10 13.86
N LEU A 331 0.30 0.61 14.55
CA LEU A 331 0.66 -0.80 14.53
C LEU A 331 -0.46 -1.70 15.07
N LYS A 332 -1.13 -1.27 16.14
CA LYS A 332 -2.24 -2.02 16.71
C LYS A 332 -3.44 -2.11 15.78
N SER A 333 -3.74 -1.05 15.03
CA SER A 333 -4.84 -1.07 14.06
C SER A 333 -4.58 -2.05 12.92
N ARG A 334 -3.33 -2.18 12.48
CA ARG A 334 -2.92 -3.07 11.38
C ARG A 334 -2.60 -4.48 11.86
N TRP A 335 -1.84 -4.61 12.95
CA TRP A 335 -1.19 -5.83 13.39
C TRP A 335 -1.53 -6.23 14.82
N GLY A 336 -2.67 -5.81 15.34
CA GLY A 336 -3.04 -6.00 16.75
C GLY A 336 -3.09 -7.44 17.23
N GLN A 337 -3.14 -8.41 16.32
CA GLN A 337 -3.10 -9.85 16.66
C GLN A 337 -1.67 -10.42 16.67
N VAL A 338 -0.71 -9.70 16.10
CA VAL A 338 0.68 -10.16 15.94
C VAL A 338 1.51 -9.87 17.19
N PHE A 339 1.22 -8.80 17.91
CA PHE A 339 2.03 -8.38 19.04
C PHE A 339 1.21 -7.87 20.21
N ARG A 340 1.85 -7.84 21.38
CA ARG A 340 1.35 -7.17 22.58
C ARG A 340 2.37 -6.12 23.00
N ALA A 341 1.89 -4.97 23.38
CA ALA A 341 2.71 -3.89 23.93
C ALA A 341 1.94 -3.22 25.05
N ASP A 342 2.64 -2.89 26.11
CA ASP A 342 2.09 -2.27 27.30
C ASP A 342 3.02 -1.17 27.85
N MET A 343 2.52 -0.41 28.81
CA MET A 343 3.25 0.59 29.56
C MET A 343 3.27 0.26 31.05
N GLY A 344 4.16 0.88 31.77
CA GLY A 344 4.25 0.74 33.23
C GLY A 344 4.92 -0.53 33.72
N ALA A 345 4.83 -0.76 34.99
CA ALA A 345 5.45 -1.93 35.63
C ALA A 345 4.81 -3.26 35.22
N GLU A 346 3.55 -3.23 34.80
CA GLU A 346 2.84 -4.42 34.33
C GLU A 346 3.45 -5.01 33.07
N ALA A 347 3.91 -4.14 32.15
CA ALA A 347 4.62 -4.56 30.95
C ALA A 347 5.88 -5.39 31.29
N PHE A 348 6.68 -4.90 32.22
CA PHE A 348 7.88 -5.62 32.67
C PHE A 348 7.54 -6.90 33.46
N TYR A 349 6.48 -6.89 34.24
CA TYR A 349 6.02 -8.08 34.94
C TYR A 349 5.61 -9.18 33.98
N ASP A 350 4.89 -8.83 32.92
CA ASP A 350 4.48 -9.78 31.88
C ASP A 350 5.67 -10.37 31.11
N VAL A 351 6.67 -9.54 30.81
CA VAL A 351 7.93 -9.97 30.20
C VAL A 351 8.69 -10.93 31.15
N LEU A 352 8.87 -10.54 32.41
CA LEU A 352 9.62 -11.35 33.39
C LEU A 352 8.99 -12.71 33.64
N ARG A 353 7.66 -12.81 33.60
CA ARG A 353 6.97 -14.12 33.74
C ARG A 353 7.24 -15.08 32.61
N ARG A 354 7.65 -14.59 31.45
CA ARG A 354 7.88 -15.39 30.22
C ARG A 354 9.36 -15.64 29.95
N ILE A 355 10.25 -14.98 30.68
CA ILE A 355 11.69 -15.21 30.52
C ILE A 355 12.04 -16.60 30.95
N ASP A 356 12.69 -17.32 30.06
CA ASP A 356 13.42 -18.55 30.33
C ASP A 356 14.89 -18.19 30.64
N LEU A 357 15.28 -18.24 31.88
CA LEU A 357 16.63 -17.85 32.31
C LEU A 357 17.71 -18.81 31.80
N ASP A 358 17.40 -20.10 31.67
CA ASP A 358 18.35 -21.08 31.17
C ASP A 358 18.66 -20.86 29.71
N LYS A 359 17.61 -20.61 28.90
CA LYS A 359 17.75 -20.25 27.48
C LYS A 359 18.48 -18.93 27.32
N LEU A 360 18.13 -17.90 28.08
CA LEU A 360 18.80 -16.62 28.05
C LEU A 360 20.29 -16.73 28.37
N ALA A 361 20.65 -17.55 29.37
CA ALA A 361 22.04 -17.79 29.70
C ALA A 361 22.80 -18.53 28.59
N GLU A 362 22.16 -19.49 27.92
CA GLU A 362 22.75 -20.21 26.79
C GLU A 362 22.98 -19.27 25.58
N ASP A 363 21.99 -18.44 25.25
CA ASP A 363 22.08 -17.45 24.18
C ASP A 363 23.23 -16.46 24.46
N LEU A 364 23.33 -15.91 25.65
CA LEU A 364 24.40 -15.01 26.06
C LEU A 364 25.78 -15.68 26.02
N TRP A 365 25.89 -16.93 26.47
CA TRP A 365 27.15 -17.69 26.36
C TRP A 365 27.55 -17.92 24.91
N THR A 366 26.59 -18.15 24.03
CA THR A 366 26.84 -18.31 22.60
C THR A 366 27.33 -17.02 21.98
N GLU A 367 26.71 -15.89 22.34
CA GLU A 367 27.13 -14.57 21.91
C GLU A 367 28.54 -14.24 22.36
N VAL A 368 28.88 -14.49 23.63
CA VAL A 368 30.25 -14.30 24.17
C VAL A 368 31.29 -15.11 23.41
N ARG A 369 30.96 -16.35 23.01
CA ARG A 369 31.89 -17.21 22.26
C ARG A 369 32.08 -16.76 20.81
N THR A 370 31.03 -16.17 20.20
CA THR A 370 31.05 -15.75 18.79
C THR A 370 31.57 -14.33 18.59
N THR A 371 31.45 -13.48 19.61
CA THR A 371 31.89 -12.10 19.55
C THR A 371 33.41 -12.01 19.62
N LYS A 372 34.02 -11.40 18.59
CA LYS A 372 35.47 -11.16 18.50
C LYS A 372 35.94 -9.89 19.22
N SER A 373 35.02 -9.17 19.85
CA SER A 373 35.36 -7.96 20.63
C SER A 373 35.95 -8.36 21.98
N LYS A 374 37.08 -7.80 22.32
CA LYS A 374 37.73 -7.94 23.65
C LYS A 374 37.03 -7.04 24.66
#